data_6d67ed333b5a7e4fd5a95734e217d54e
#
_entry.id   6d67ed333b5a7e4fd5a95734e217d54e
#
_cell.length_a   1.000
_cell.length_b   1.000
_cell.length_c   1.000
_cell.angle_alpha   90.00
_cell.angle_beta   90.00
_cell.angle_gamma   90.00
#
_symmetry.space_group_name_H-M   'P 1'
#
loop_
_entity.id
_entity.type
_entity.pdbx_description
1 polymer ?
#
loop_
_entity_poly.entity_id
_entity_poly.type
_entity_poly.pdbx_seq_one_letter_code
_entity_poly.pdbx_strand_id
1 'polypeptide(L)'
;MYGDSSANTPNINQLAKDGIVYHNCYTPSPVCAPSRSSLITGMYPTTLGTQHMRAYKKSNEGNNINSHNSLPYYSAKPKKPVRFFTEDLRAKGYYCTNNSKEDYNMMTSPLAWDESSEEAHWRNRENNQPFFSVFNFNVTHESNIWKNETTYSAKELENVQIPNFFPENSKIKSDFITNYKNIEKLDEQIGVIINQLKEDDLYHNTIIFFFSDHGGPFPRY
;
A
#
# COMPACT_ATOMS: atom_id res chain seq x y z
N MET A 1 -10.02 -13.19 -6.40
CA MET A 1 -8.91 -12.31 -6.83
C MET A 1 -7.85 -13.18 -7.48
N TYR A 2 -7.48 -12.95 -8.72
CA TYR A 2 -6.51 -13.73 -9.53
C TYR A 2 -6.65 -15.27 -9.46
N GLY A 3 -7.86 -15.77 -9.19
CA GLY A 3 -8.17 -17.21 -9.07
C GLY A 3 -8.06 -17.79 -7.66
N ASP A 4 -7.54 -17.06 -6.68
CA ASP A 4 -7.57 -17.47 -5.27
C ASP A 4 -8.93 -17.13 -4.66
N SER A 5 -9.61 -18.13 -4.12
CA SER A 5 -10.92 -18.02 -3.47
C SER A 5 -10.84 -18.09 -1.93
N SER A 6 -9.65 -18.08 -1.36
CA SER A 6 -9.43 -18.24 0.08
C SER A 6 -9.91 -17.04 0.90
N ALA A 7 -9.94 -15.84 0.29
CA ALA A 7 -10.51 -14.64 0.89
C ALA A 7 -11.78 -14.21 0.17
N ASN A 8 -12.79 -13.80 0.92
CA ASN A 8 -14.02 -13.24 0.38
C ASN A 8 -13.86 -11.75 0.10
N THR A 9 -13.75 -11.36 -1.18
CA THR A 9 -13.44 -9.99 -1.62
C THR A 9 -14.45 -9.46 -2.63
N PRO A 10 -15.73 -9.27 -2.25
CA PRO A 10 -16.78 -8.88 -3.18
C PRO A 10 -16.55 -7.52 -3.84
N ASN A 11 -16.01 -6.52 -3.12
CA ASN A 11 -15.77 -5.18 -3.64
C ASN A 11 -14.61 -5.16 -4.65
N ILE A 12 -13.49 -5.82 -4.33
CA ILE A 12 -12.35 -5.97 -5.25
C ILE A 12 -12.75 -6.79 -6.47
N ASN A 13 -13.52 -7.86 -6.29
CA ASN A 13 -14.03 -8.68 -7.39
C ASN A 13 -14.96 -7.88 -8.32
N GLN A 14 -15.76 -6.96 -7.76
CA GLN A 14 -16.60 -6.07 -8.56
C GLN A 14 -15.75 -5.08 -9.37
N LEU A 15 -14.73 -4.46 -8.78
CA LEU A 15 -13.77 -3.62 -9.52
C LEU A 15 -13.10 -4.39 -10.66
N ALA A 16 -12.69 -5.63 -10.40
CA ALA A 16 -12.08 -6.50 -11.42
C ALA A 16 -13.04 -6.82 -12.56
N LYS A 17 -14.32 -7.00 -12.26
CA LYS A 17 -15.37 -7.28 -13.25
C LYS A 17 -15.72 -6.06 -14.10
N ASP A 18 -15.72 -4.87 -13.50
CA ASP A 18 -16.06 -3.61 -14.16
C ASP A 18 -14.88 -2.97 -14.90
N GLY A 19 -13.65 -3.47 -14.66
CA GLY A 19 -12.41 -2.88 -15.15
C GLY A 19 -11.51 -3.84 -15.90
N ILE A 20 -10.21 -3.53 -15.88
CA ILE A 20 -9.15 -4.33 -16.49
C ILE A 20 -8.26 -4.93 -15.41
N VAL A 21 -8.05 -6.23 -15.45
CA VAL A 21 -7.15 -6.96 -14.55
C VAL A 21 -5.82 -7.21 -15.25
N TYR A 22 -4.73 -6.68 -14.66
CA TYR A 22 -3.37 -6.89 -15.14
C TYR A 22 -2.76 -8.10 -14.45
N HIS A 23 -2.57 -9.21 -15.17
CA HIS A 23 -1.92 -10.42 -14.65
C HIS A 23 -0.40 -10.29 -14.56
N ASN A 24 0.20 -9.40 -15.34
CA ASN A 24 1.64 -9.15 -15.39
C ASN A 24 1.91 -7.68 -15.06
N CYS A 25 1.86 -7.34 -13.78
CA CYS A 25 2.19 -6.00 -13.28
C CYS A 25 3.28 -6.14 -12.21
N TYR A 26 4.43 -5.50 -12.44
CA TYR A 26 5.61 -5.67 -11.61
C TYR A 26 6.04 -4.34 -11.01
N THR A 27 6.47 -4.39 -9.75
CA THR A 27 7.14 -3.28 -9.09
C THR A 27 8.66 -3.36 -9.31
N PRO A 28 9.38 -2.24 -9.36
CA PRO A 28 10.84 -2.25 -9.51
C PRO A 28 11.58 -2.67 -8.23
N SER A 29 10.87 -2.84 -7.11
CA SER A 29 11.47 -3.27 -5.85
C SER A 29 10.42 -3.98 -4.97
N PRO A 30 10.78 -5.10 -4.32
CA PRO A 30 9.85 -5.90 -3.52
C PRO A 30 9.69 -5.39 -2.09
N VAL A 31 9.75 -4.06 -1.88
CA VAL A 31 9.65 -3.46 -0.55
C VAL A 31 9.13 -2.02 -0.61
N CYS A 32 8.41 -1.58 0.42
CA CYS A 32 7.61 -0.35 0.44
C CYS A 32 8.34 0.90 -0.07
N ALA A 33 9.34 1.41 0.65
CA ALA A 33 9.93 2.72 0.37
C ALA A 33 10.57 2.82 -1.03
N PRO A 34 11.34 1.84 -1.51
CA PRO A 34 11.85 1.84 -2.89
C PRO A 34 10.75 1.75 -3.95
N SER A 35 9.73 0.91 -3.74
CA SER A 35 8.61 0.82 -4.68
C SER A 35 7.84 2.14 -4.75
N ARG A 36 7.52 2.72 -3.60
CA ARG A 36 6.73 3.96 -3.48
C ARG A 36 7.47 5.17 -4.03
N SER A 37 8.79 5.25 -3.85
CA SER A 37 9.60 6.30 -4.48
C SER A 37 9.58 6.22 -6.00
N SER A 38 9.59 5.01 -6.55
CA SER A 38 9.47 4.80 -7.99
C SER A 38 8.08 5.17 -8.50
N LEU A 39 7.04 4.78 -7.77
CA LEU A 39 5.66 5.07 -8.14
C LEU A 39 5.41 6.58 -8.27
N ILE A 40 5.84 7.35 -7.26
CA ILE A 40 5.56 8.80 -7.22
C ILE A 40 6.40 9.62 -8.21
N THR A 41 7.56 9.09 -8.64
CA THR A 41 8.49 9.80 -9.53
C THR A 41 8.57 9.26 -10.94
N GLY A 42 8.07 8.03 -11.18
CA GLY A 42 8.27 7.32 -12.45
C GLY A 42 9.73 6.90 -12.71
N MET A 43 10.61 6.90 -11.70
CA MET A 43 12.05 6.61 -11.84
C MET A 43 12.45 5.36 -11.05
N TYR A 44 13.45 4.62 -11.53
CA TYR A 44 13.98 3.47 -10.80
C TYR A 44 14.64 3.88 -9.47
N PRO A 45 14.48 3.06 -8.41
CA PRO A 45 15.03 3.38 -7.08
C PRO A 45 16.56 3.55 -7.11
N THR A 46 17.26 2.79 -7.96
CA THR A 46 18.71 2.89 -8.13
C THR A 46 19.15 4.24 -8.73
N THR A 47 18.32 4.84 -9.57
CA THR A 47 18.57 6.18 -10.14
C THR A 47 18.37 7.26 -9.07
N LEU A 48 17.38 7.07 -8.20
CA LEU A 48 17.04 8.00 -7.11
C LEU A 48 17.99 7.89 -5.92
N GLY A 49 18.65 6.75 -5.72
CA GLY A 49 19.36 6.42 -4.49
C GLY A 49 18.46 5.90 -3.38
N THR A 50 17.24 5.44 -3.72
CA THR A 50 16.20 4.97 -2.78
C THR A 50 16.06 3.45 -2.74
N GLN A 51 17.02 2.69 -3.31
CA GLN A 51 16.95 1.25 -3.54
C GLN A 51 16.99 0.38 -2.27
N HIS A 52 17.30 0.93 -1.12
CA HIS A 52 17.35 0.22 0.16
C HIS A 52 16.28 0.76 1.12
N MET A 53 15.92 -0.05 2.11
CA MET A 53 15.01 0.41 3.16
C MET A 53 15.63 1.55 3.95
N ARG A 54 14.76 2.45 4.41
CA ARG A 54 15.14 3.59 5.24
C ARG A 54 15.98 3.17 6.45
N ALA A 55 16.99 3.97 6.80
CA ALA A 55 17.66 3.84 8.07
C ALA A 55 16.72 4.27 9.20
N TYR A 56 16.60 3.45 10.24
CA TYR A 56 15.76 3.79 11.39
C TYR A 56 16.38 4.97 12.16
N LYS A 57 15.58 6.00 12.40
CA LYS A 57 15.89 6.99 13.39
C LYS A 57 15.72 6.34 14.77
N LYS A 58 16.69 6.48 15.68
CA LYS A 58 16.54 6.05 17.07
C LYS A 58 15.31 6.76 17.63
N SER A 59 14.26 6.04 17.99
CA SER A 59 13.19 6.63 18.78
C SER A 59 13.77 7.00 20.14
N ASN A 60 13.45 8.18 20.66
CA ASN A 60 13.83 8.60 22.01
C ASN A 60 13.18 7.75 23.11
N GLU A 61 12.38 6.76 22.75
CA GLU A 61 11.74 5.80 23.63
C GLU A 61 12.60 4.52 23.67
N GLY A 62 13.33 4.43 24.74
CA GLY A 62 14.44 3.57 25.04
C GLY A 62 14.25 2.06 25.04
N ASN A 63 13.88 1.37 23.99
CA ASN A 63 13.84 -0.10 23.98
C ASN A 63 14.09 -0.79 22.65
N ASN A 64 14.83 -0.21 21.71
CA ASN A 64 15.29 -0.99 20.57
C ASN A 64 16.80 -0.93 20.40
N ILE A 65 17.44 -1.93 20.97
CA ILE A 65 18.85 -2.24 20.78
C ILE A 65 18.99 -2.91 19.41
N ASN A 66 18.94 -2.14 18.34
CA ASN A 66 19.49 -2.59 17.08
C ASN A 66 20.96 -2.22 17.04
N SER A 67 21.82 -3.21 16.83
CA SER A 67 23.28 -3.12 16.75
C SER A 67 23.80 -2.16 15.66
N HIS A 68 22.93 -1.46 14.95
CA HIS A 68 23.23 -0.47 13.91
C HIS A 68 23.04 0.99 14.38
N ASN A 69 23.05 1.24 15.68
CA ASN A 69 22.88 2.57 16.29
C ASN A 69 23.94 3.64 15.86
N SER A 70 24.96 3.24 15.11
CA SER A 70 26.03 4.14 14.62
C SER A 70 25.80 4.67 13.20
N LEU A 71 24.81 4.15 12.47
CA LEU A 71 24.59 4.61 11.10
C LEU A 71 23.75 5.90 11.09
N PRO A 72 24.18 6.94 10.36
CA PRO A 72 23.40 8.15 10.23
C PRO A 72 22.06 7.84 9.51
N TYR A 73 21.04 8.60 9.88
CA TYR A 73 19.77 8.58 9.13
C TYR A 73 20.06 8.90 7.67
N TYR A 74 19.64 7.98 6.78
CA TYR A 74 19.80 8.17 5.35
C TYR A 74 18.46 8.61 4.75
N SER A 75 18.51 9.73 4.03
CA SER A 75 17.45 10.16 3.11
C SER A 75 18.10 10.42 1.77
N ALA A 76 17.59 9.80 0.73
CA ALA A 76 18.15 9.94 -0.59
C ALA A 76 18.14 11.41 -1.03
N LYS A 77 19.27 11.84 -1.62
CA LYS A 77 19.41 13.16 -2.24
C LYS A 77 19.73 12.95 -3.72
N PRO A 78 18.70 12.89 -4.58
CA PRO A 78 18.91 12.72 -6.02
C PRO A 78 19.86 13.79 -6.57
N LYS A 79 20.76 13.40 -7.47
CA LYS A 79 21.76 14.31 -8.06
C LYS A 79 21.13 15.37 -9.00
N LYS A 80 19.94 15.13 -9.46
CA LYS A 80 19.15 16.04 -10.30
C LYS A 80 17.81 16.32 -9.63
N PRO A 81 17.18 17.48 -9.85
CA PRO A 81 15.83 17.73 -9.38
C PRO A 81 14.91 16.61 -9.85
N VAL A 82 14.19 16.02 -8.91
CA VAL A 82 13.18 14.98 -9.15
C VAL A 82 11.83 15.60 -8.87
N ARG A 83 10.90 15.44 -9.79
CA ARG A 83 9.52 15.87 -9.62
C ARG A 83 8.65 14.68 -9.30
N PHE A 84 7.66 14.90 -8.46
CA PHE A 84 6.58 13.97 -8.21
C PHE A 84 5.50 14.23 -9.27
N PHE A 85 4.94 13.18 -9.87
CA PHE A 85 3.95 13.38 -10.94
C PHE A 85 2.71 14.17 -10.45
N THR A 86 2.43 14.13 -9.16
CA THR A 86 1.36 14.90 -8.53
C THR A 86 1.58 16.41 -8.61
N GLU A 87 2.84 16.87 -8.67
CA GLU A 87 3.14 18.29 -8.89
C GLU A 87 2.62 18.76 -10.27
N ASP A 88 2.70 17.88 -11.29
CA ASP A 88 2.19 18.20 -12.64
C ASP A 88 0.66 18.18 -12.65
N LEU A 89 0.01 17.28 -11.91
CA LEU A 89 -1.44 17.27 -11.74
C LEU A 89 -1.92 18.55 -11.04
N ARG A 90 -1.26 18.94 -9.94
CA ARG A 90 -1.58 20.19 -9.23
C ARG A 90 -1.39 21.42 -10.10
N ALA A 91 -0.32 21.45 -10.90
CA ALA A 91 -0.11 22.52 -11.87
C ALA A 91 -1.22 22.61 -12.95
N LYS A 92 -2.00 21.54 -13.12
CA LYS A 92 -3.19 21.47 -13.99
C LYS A 92 -4.50 21.68 -13.25
N GLY A 93 -4.43 22.08 -11.98
CA GLY A 93 -5.61 22.41 -11.19
C GLY A 93 -6.24 21.23 -10.43
N TYR A 94 -5.62 20.05 -10.45
CA TYR A 94 -6.09 18.92 -9.65
C TYR A 94 -5.83 19.17 -8.17
N TYR A 95 -6.78 18.78 -7.34
CA TYR A 95 -6.61 18.65 -5.90
C TYR A 95 -6.02 17.27 -5.59
N CYS A 96 -4.80 17.22 -5.09
CA CYS A 96 -4.06 15.99 -4.87
C CYS A 96 -3.97 15.65 -3.40
N THR A 97 -4.48 14.48 -2.98
CA THR A 97 -4.48 14.04 -1.57
C THR A 97 -3.82 12.69 -1.39
N ASN A 98 -3.19 12.50 -0.22
CA ASN A 98 -2.57 11.24 0.19
C ASN A 98 -3.03 10.88 1.62
N ASN A 99 -3.77 9.81 1.76
CA ASN A 99 -4.25 9.28 3.03
C ASN A 99 -3.59 7.91 3.30
N SER A 100 -2.55 7.81 4.14
CA SER A 100 -1.72 8.89 4.68
C SER A 100 -0.23 8.55 4.57
N LYS A 101 0.10 7.43 3.90
CA LYS A 101 1.46 6.87 3.83
C LYS A 101 2.24 7.47 2.65
N GLU A 102 3.32 8.20 2.92
CA GLU A 102 4.27 8.67 1.91
C GLU A 102 5.39 7.65 1.68
N ASP A 103 6.29 7.52 2.62
CA ASP A 103 7.33 6.47 2.68
C ASP A 103 8.20 6.40 1.41
N TYR A 104 8.71 7.55 0.95
CA TYR A 104 9.45 7.62 -0.32
C TYR A 104 10.97 7.44 -0.19
N ASN A 105 11.49 7.20 1.01
CA ASN A 105 12.93 7.09 1.30
C ASN A 105 13.76 8.31 0.88
N MET A 106 13.10 9.41 0.62
CA MET A 106 13.65 10.74 0.31
C MET A 106 12.68 11.80 0.84
N MET A 107 13.13 13.03 0.89
CA MET A 107 12.28 14.15 1.31
C MET A 107 11.15 14.36 0.30
N THR A 108 9.93 14.41 0.81
CA THR A 108 8.74 14.71 -0.01
C THR A 108 8.80 16.16 -0.49
N SER A 109 8.50 16.35 -1.76
CA SER A 109 8.34 17.70 -2.31
C SER A 109 7.18 18.42 -1.62
N PRO A 110 7.34 19.65 -1.14
CA PRO A 110 6.25 20.42 -0.55
C PRO A 110 5.14 20.75 -1.57
N LEU A 111 5.40 20.52 -2.85
CA LEU A 111 4.43 20.72 -3.93
C LEU A 111 3.72 19.44 -4.33
N ALA A 112 4.04 18.29 -3.70
CA ALA A 112 3.48 16.99 -4.10
C ALA A 112 1.98 16.86 -3.80
N TRP A 113 1.54 17.32 -2.65
CA TRP A 113 0.19 17.12 -2.16
C TRP A 113 -0.44 18.43 -1.70
N ASP A 114 -1.75 18.57 -1.86
CA ASP A 114 -2.55 19.60 -1.19
C ASP A 114 -2.80 19.20 0.26
N GLU A 115 -3.06 17.90 0.48
CA GLU A 115 -3.17 17.30 1.80
C GLU A 115 -2.49 15.94 1.84
N SER A 116 -1.76 15.65 2.93
CA SER A 116 -1.17 14.34 3.22
C SER A 116 -1.34 14.04 4.70
N SER A 117 -2.46 13.40 5.06
CA SER A 117 -2.87 13.09 6.44
C SER A 117 -3.91 11.97 6.44
N GLU A 118 -4.34 11.53 7.62
CA GLU A 118 -5.41 10.54 7.78
C GLU A 118 -6.79 11.12 7.41
N GLU A 119 -6.94 12.44 7.42
CA GLU A 119 -8.14 13.17 7.04
C GLU A 119 -8.14 13.61 5.57
N ALA A 120 -7.03 13.41 4.85
CA ALA A 120 -6.89 13.80 3.45
C ALA A 120 -7.91 13.07 2.57
N HIS A 121 -8.73 13.83 1.86
CA HIS A 121 -9.86 13.29 1.12
C HIS A 121 -10.26 14.19 -0.05
N TRP A 122 -10.78 13.62 -1.17
CA TRP A 122 -11.27 14.43 -2.30
C TRP A 122 -12.42 15.36 -1.95
N ARG A 123 -13.17 15.07 -0.87
CA ARG A 123 -14.29 15.93 -0.38
C ARG A 123 -13.84 17.28 0.15
N ASN A 124 -12.54 17.45 0.44
CA ASN A 124 -11.97 18.71 0.93
C ASN A 124 -11.62 19.69 -0.20
N ARG A 125 -11.77 19.27 -1.48
CA ARG A 125 -11.51 20.10 -2.65
C ARG A 125 -12.55 21.19 -2.86
N GLU A 126 -12.23 22.18 -3.69
CA GLU A 126 -13.19 23.15 -4.17
C GLU A 126 -14.28 22.50 -5.04
N ASN A 127 -15.44 23.16 -5.15
CA ASN A 127 -16.54 22.66 -5.97
C ASN A 127 -16.09 22.47 -7.44
N ASN A 128 -16.41 21.30 -8.01
CA ASN A 128 -16.08 20.91 -9.37
C ASN A 128 -14.56 20.84 -9.70
N GLN A 129 -13.68 20.95 -8.70
CA GLN A 129 -12.26 20.79 -8.90
C GLN A 129 -11.96 19.32 -9.22
N PRO A 130 -11.18 18.98 -10.27
CA PRO A 130 -10.72 17.64 -10.50
C PRO A 130 -9.80 17.19 -9.36
N PHE A 131 -9.77 15.89 -9.06
CA PHE A 131 -8.97 15.38 -7.96
C PHE A 131 -8.14 14.18 -8.36
N PHE A 132 -7.06 13.97 -7.60
CA PHE A 132 -6.26 12.77 -7.54
C PHE A 132 -6.09 12.39 -6.08
N SER A 133 -6.69 11.29 -5.64
CA SER A 133 -6.69 10.90 -4.22
C SER A 133 -6.12 9.50 -4.05
N VAL A 134 -5.12 9.37 -3.18
CA VAL A 134 -4.51 8.10 -2.81
C VAL A 134 -4.98 7.70 -1.42
N PHE A 135 -5.47 6.47 -1.28
CA PHE A 135 -5.79 5.83 -0.02
C PHE A 135 -4.85 4.66 0.22
N ASN A 136 -4.15 4.68 1.34
CA ASN A 136 -3.17 3.67 1.70
C ASN A 136 -3.72 2.80 2.83
N PHE A 137 -3.95 1.53 2.55
CA PHE A 137 -4.48 0.58 3.51
C PHE A 137 -3.34 -0.25 4.10
N ASN A 138 -3.12 -0.13 5.41
CA ASN A 138 -2.06 -0.84 6.11
C ASN A 138 -2.54 -2.16 6.74
N VAL A 139 -3.81 -2.52 6.59
CA VAL A 139 -4.40 -3.71 7.22
C VAL A 139 -3.72 -5.01 6.76
N THR A 140 -3.28 -5.08 5.51
CA THR A 140 -2.56 -6.22 4.91
C THR A 140 -1.04 -6.15 5.07
N HIS A 141 -0.50 -5.15 5.79
CA HIS A 141 0.93 -5.08 6.07
C HIS A 141 1.39 -6.31 6.86
N GLU A 142 2.54 -6.87 6.51
CA GLU A 142 3.08 -8.11 7.07
C GLU A 142 3.07 -8.15 8.60
N SER A 143 3.38 -7.03 9.27
CA SER A 143 3.39 -6.96 10.72
C SER A 143 2.04 -7.27 11.36
N ASN A 144 0.94 -7.17 10.65
CA ASN A 144 -0.39 -7.47 11.16
C ASN A 144 -0.70 -8.97 11.18
N ILE A 145 0.15 -9.80 10.56
CA ILE A 145 0.07 -11.26 10.68
C ILE A 145 0.58 -11.71 12.04
N TRP A 146 1.62 -11.05 12.58
CA TRP A 146 2.34 -11.49 13.77
C TRP A 146 2.10 -10.66 15.03
N LYS A 147 1.39 -9.54 14.93
CA LYS A 147 1.10 -8.67 16.09
C LYS A 147 0.18 -9.30 17.12
N ASN A 148 -0.73 -10.16 16.68
CA ASN A 148 -1.69 -10.82 17.56
C ASN A 148 -1.66 -12.31 17.24
N GLU A 149 -1.28 -13.13 18.24
CA GLU A 149 -1.44 -14.57 18.13
C GLU A 149 -2.92 -14.91 18.14
N THR A 150 -3.44 -15.25 16.97
CA THR A 150 -4.83 -15.70 16.84
C THR A 150 -4.85 -17.21 16.79
N THR A 151 -5.64 -17.81 17.66
CA THR A 151 -5.87 -19.26 17.65
C THR A 151 -7.02 -19.58 16.72
N TYR A 152 -6.81 -20.48 15.79
CA TYR A 152 -7.82 -20.97 14.85
C TYR A 152 -8.24 -22.38 15.19
N SER A 153 -9.49 -22.71 14.89
CA SER A 153 -10.02 -24.06 15.09
C SER A 153 -9.32 -25.08 14.18
N ALA A 154 -9.32 -26.37 14.58
CA ALA A 154 -8.79 -27.45 13.76
C ALA A 154 -9.41 -27.44 12.35
N LYS A 155 -10.72 -27.17 12.24
CA LYS A 155 -11.45 -27.11 10.96
C LYS A 155 -10.96 -25.97 10.08
N GLU A 156 -10.65 -24.77 10.61
CA GLU A 156 -10.07 -23.67 9.84
C GLU A 156 -8.68 -24.03 9.32
N LEU A 157 -7.84 -24.64 10.19
CA LEU A 157 -6.49 -25.07 9.83
C LEU A 157 -6.48 -26.20 8.79
N GLU A 158 -7.47 -27.09 8.81
CA GLU A 158 -7.60 -28.16 7.81
C GLU A 158 -8.04 -27.62 6.44
N ASN A 159 -8.91 -26.63 6.41
CA ASN A 159 -9.50 -26.10 5.18
C ASN A 159 -8.64 -25.07 4.47
N VAL A 160 -7.68 -24.44 5.15
CA VAL A 160 -6.82 -23.44 4.50
C VAL A 160 -5.86 -24.10 3.51
N GLN A 161 -5.86 -23.58 2.29
CA GLN A 161 -4.89 -23.98 1.28
C GLN A 161 -3.66 -23.07 1.36
N ILE A 162 -2.49 -23.69 1.40
CA ILE A 162 -1.20 -23.00 1.36
C ILE A 162 -0.40 -23.49 0.14
N PRO A 163 0.47 -22.66 -0.45
CA PRO A 163 1.33 -23.11 -1.54
C PRO A 163 2.22 -24.30 -1.14
N ASN A 164 2.37 -25.26 -2.02
CA ASN A 164 3.08 -26.54 -1.79
C ASN A 164 4.54 -26.40 -1.36
N PHE A 165 5.14 -25.22 -1.54
CA PHE A 165 6.52 -24.96 -1.13
C PHE A 165 6.64 -24.50 0.34
N PHE A 166 5.52 -24.31 1.05
CA PHE A 166 5.52 -24.07 2.49
C PHE A 166 5.38 -25.38 3.26
N PRO A 167 6.04 -25.51 4.43
CA PRO A 167 5.81 -26.64 5.31
C PRO A 167 4.38 -26.68 5.83
N GLU A 168 3.75 -27.85 5.80
CA GLU A 168 2.40 -28.05 6.35
C GLU A 168 2.43 -28.15 7.88
N ASN A 169 2.38 -27.03 8.55
CA ASN A 169 2.22 -26.98 10.01
C ASN A 169 1.18 -25.95 10.41
N SER A 170 0.67 -26.07 11.63
CA SER A 170 -0.40 -25.23 12.16
C SER A 170 -0.03 -23.75 12.22
N LYS A 171 1.23 -23.42 12.50
CA LYS A 171 1.70 -22.04 12.60
C LYS A 171 1.62 -21.34 11.23
N ILE A 172 2.15 -21.96 10.19
CA ILE A 172 2.10 -21.41 8.83
C ILE A 172 0.65 -21.29 8.34
N LYS A 173 -0.16 -22.33 8.57
CA LYS A 173 -1.60 -22.28 8.23
C LYS A 173 -2.31 -21.15 8.94
N SER A 174 -2.03 -20.92 10.23
CA SER A 174 -2.56 -19.80 11.01
C SER A 174 -2.17 -18.44 10.41
N ASP A 175 -0.91 -18.27 9.99
CA ASP A 175 -0.43 -17.03 9.39
C ASP A 175 -1.15 -16.75 8.05
N PHE A 176 -1.37 -17.77 7.22
CA PHE A 176 -2.15 -17.64 5.98
C PHE A 176 -3.61 -17.27 6.26
N ILE A 177 -4.27 -17.91 7.22
CA ILE A 177 -5.66 -17.56 7.60
C ILE A 177 -5.72 -16.09 8.06
N THR A 178 -4.77 -15.66 8.88
CA THR A 178 -4.69 -14.27 9.34
C THR A 178 -4.55 -13.31 8.16
N ASN A 179 -3.69 -13.64 7.19
CA ASN A 179 -3.53 -12.84 5.97
C ASN A 179 -4.82 -12.75 5.16
N TYR A 180 -5.51 -13.85 4.94
CA TYR A 180 -6.79 -13.85 4.22
C TYR A 180 -7.85 -13.01 4.94
N LYS A 181 -7.96 -13.11 6.26
CA LYS A 181 -8.86 -12.26 7.06
C LYS A 181 -8.49 -10.77 6.98
N ASN A 182 -7.20 -10.44 6.89
CA ASN A 182 -6.76 -9.07 6.68
C ASN A 182 -7.13 -8.57 5.26
N ILE A 183 -7.07 -9.44 4.25
CA ILE A 183 -7.51 -9.12 2.89
C ILE A 183 -9.03 -8.88 2.84
N GLU A 184 -9.83 -9.63 3.58
CA GLU A 184 -11.27 -9.41 3.71
C GLU A 184 -11.58 -8.05 4.35
N LYS A 185 -10.85 -7.67 5.41
CA LYS A 185 -10.96 -6.33 6.01
C LYS A 185 -10.53 -5.22 5.04
N LEU A 186 -9.51 -5.46 4.22
CA LEU A 186 -9.11 -4.53 3.16
C LEU A 186 -10.26 -4.34 2.16
N ASP A 187 -10.92 -5.42 1.76
CA ASP A 187 -12.07 -5.36 0.85
C ASP A 187 -13.22 -4.52 1.40
N GLU A 188 -13.51 -4.66 2.70
CA GLU A 188 -14.50 -3.83 3.39
C GLU A 188 -14.12 -2.34 3.35
N GLN A 189 -12.85 -2.01 3.63
CA GLN A 189 -12.35 -0.63 3.58
C GLN A 189 -12.42 -0.02 2.17
N ILE A 190 -12.11 -0.82 1.15
CA ILE A 190 -12.27 -0.42 -0.26
C ILE A 190 -13.74 -0.18 -0.58
N GLY A 191 -14.64 -1.04 -0.10
CA GLY A 191 -16.07 -0.89 -0.26
C GLY A 191 -16.58 0.45 0.27
N VAL A 192 -16.06 0.91 1.41
CA VAL A 192 -16.40 2.24 1.96
C VAL A 192 -16.03 3.36 0.98
N ILE A 193 -14.80 3.35 0.45
CA ILE A 193 -14.34 4.38 -0.50
C ILE A 193 -15.14 4.36 -1.80
N ILE A 194 -15.45 3.18 -2.33
CA ILE A 194 -16.29 3.02 -3.53
C ILE A 194 -17.70 3.59 -3.29
N ASN A 195 -18.29 3.30 -2.12
CA ASN A 195 -19.61 3.82 -1.79
C ASN A 195 -19.60 5.34 -1.64
N GLN A 196 -18.58 5.93 -1.04
CA GLN A 196 -18.42 7.38 -0.98
C GLN A 196 -18.32 8.03 -2.37
N LEU A 197 -17.60 7.41 -3.33
CA LEU A 197 -17.58 7.88 -4.72
C LEU A 197 -18.97 7.83 -5.38
N LYS A 198 -19.77 6.81 -5.06
CA LYS A 198 -21.15 6.68 -5.58
C LYS A 198 -22.07 7.71 -4.95
N GLU A 199 -21.98 7.93 -3.63
CA GLU A 199 -22.75 8.93 -2.89
C GLU A 199 -22.49 10.34 -3.41
N ASP A 200 -21.24 10.63 -3.81
CA ASP A 200 -20.82 11.93 -4.35
C ASP A 200 -21.09 12.06 -5.86
N ASP A 201 -21.74 11.07 -6.51
CA ASP A 201 -21.98 11.00 -7.95
C ASP A 201 -20.69 11.10 -8.82
N LEU A 202 -19.57 10.61 -8.29
CA LEU A 202 -18.25 10.67 -8.92
C LEU A 202 -17.80 9.34 -9.53
N TYR A 203 -18.42 8.22 -9.14
CA TYR A 203 -17.94 6.88 -9.49
C TYR A 203 -17.78 6.68 -10.99
N HIS A 204 -18.75 7.11 -11.81
CA HIS A 204 -18.72 6.95 -13.26
C HIS A 204 -17.77 7.91 -13.99
N ASN A 205 -17.28 8.92 -13.31
CA ASN A 205 -16.31 9.89 -13.86
C ASN A 205 -14.94 9.82 -13.18
N THR A 206 -14.64 8.69 -12.52
CA THR A 206 -13.37 8.47 -11.81
C THR A 206 -12.69 7.21 -12.33
N ILE A 207 -11.41 7.33 -12.68
CA ILE A 207 -10.57 6.17 -12.97
C ILE A 207 -10.02 5.68 -11.62
N ILE A 208 -10.28 4.40 -11.28
CA ILE A 208 -9.85 3.78 -10.04
C ILE A 208 -8.69 2.82 -10.34
N PHE A 209 -7.55 3.05 -9.69
CA PHE A 209 -6.41 2.13 -9.69
C PHE A 209 -6.34 1.42 -8.35
N PHE A 210 -6.46 0.10 -8.36
CA PHE A 210 -6.23 -0.75 -7.20
C PHE A 210 -5.00 -1.64 -7.43
N PHE A 211 -4.02 -1.56 -6.56
CA PHE A 211 -2.78 -2.34 -6.67
C PHE A 211 -2.07 -2.47 -5.31
N SER A 212 -1.22 -3.49 -5.18
CA SER A 212 -0.26 -3.60 -4.09
C SER A 212 1.01 -2.83 -4.44
N ASP A 213 1.64 -2.19 -3.46
CA ASP A 213 2.90 -1.46 -3.69
C ASP A 213 4.09 -2.39 -3.98
N HIS A 214 4.07 -3.66 -3.55
CA HIS A 214 5.16 -4.60 -3.82
C HIS A 214 4.82 -6.10 -3.80
N GLY A 215 3.56 -6.47 -3.62
CA GLY A 215 3.12 -7.87 -3.59
C GLY A 215 2.85 -8.41 -2.18
N GLY A 216 2.79 -9.74 -2.04
CA GLY A 216 2.38 -10.41 -0.81
C GLY A 216 3.44 -10.42 0.30
N PRO A 217 3.02 -10.71 1.56
CA PRO A 217 3.90 -10.65 2.73
C PRO A 217 4.74 -11.92 2.95
N PHE A 218 4.44 -12.99 2.25
CA PHE A 218 5.13 -14.27 2.44
C PHE A 218 6.27 -14.48 1.45
N PRO A 219 7.32 -15.27 1.81
CA PRO A 219 8.39 -15.61 0.89
C PRO A 219 7.84 -16.26 -0.39
N ARG A 220 8.28 -15.78 -1.56
CA ARG A 220 7.89 -16.27 -2.89
C ARG A 220 6.40 -16.11 -3.21
N TYR A 221 5.75 -15.13 -2.59
CA TYR A 221 4.32 -14.89 -2.76
C TYR A 221 4.08 -13.53 -3.43
#